data_e6c33e6529a1bf330e13a991acf6101c
#
_entry.id   e6c33e6529a1bf330e13a991acf6101c
#
_cell.length_a   1.000
_cell.length_b   1.000
_cell.length_c   1.000
_cell.angle_alpha   90.00
_cell.angle_beta   90.00
_cell.angle_gamma   90.00
#
_symmetry.space_group_name_H-M   'P 1'
#
loop_
_entity.id
_entity.type
_entity.pdbx_description
1 polymer ?
#
loop_
_entity_poly.entity_id
_entity_poly.type
_entity_poly.pdbx_seq_one_letter_code
_entity_poly.pdbx_strand_id
1 'polypeptide(L)'
;MLPWIDLRSDTVTQPTPEMRAAMAAADVGDDVYGEDPTVNRLQKIAAAQMGKEDGLFVPSGTMGNLIAVLAQCSRGDEVIMGDLGHTFLFEG
;
A
#
# COMPACT_ATOMS: atom_id res chain seq x y z
N MET A 1 9.91 15.83 -19.93
CA MET A 1 8.69 15.07 -20.26
C MET A 1 9.05 14.00 -21.28
N LEU A 2 8.64 12.77 -21.06
CA LEU A 2 8.84 11.68 -21.99
C LEU A 2 7.90 11.85 -23.20
N PRO A 3 8.34 11.48 -24.45
CA PRO A 3 7.51 11.59 -25.63
C PRO A 3 6.43 10.51 -25.77
N TRP A 4 6.32 9.64 -24.77
CA TRP A 4 5.35 8.53 -24.73
C TRP A 4 4.67 8.45 -23.37
N ILE A 5 3.51 7.81 -23.35
CA ILE A 5 2.78 7.46 -22.12
C ILE A 5 3.36 6.14 -21.60
N ASP A 6 3.90 6.16 -20.39
CA ASP A 6 4.54 5.01 -19.77
C ASP A 6 3.57 4.28 -18.82
N LEU A 7 3.17 3.08 -19.20
CA LEU A 7 2.25 2.23 -18.43
C LEU A 7 2.91 0.93 -17.96
N ARG A 8 4.24 0.89 -17.86
CA ARG A 8 4.98 -0.31 -17.42
C ARG A 8 4.66 -0.72 -16.00
N SER A 9 4.55 0.24 -15.11
CA SER A 9 4.39 0.00 -13.68
C SER A 9 3.95 1.28 -13.00
N ASP A 10 3.21 1.16 -11.91
CA ASP A 10 2.92 2.29 -11.02
C ASP A 10 4.19 2.92 -10.44
N THR A 11 5.27 2.15 -10.32
CA THR A 11 6.55 2.64 -9.77
C THR A 11 7.22 3.73 -10.60
N VAL A 12 6.86 3.90 -11.87
CA VAL A 12 7.39 4.98 -12.70
C VAL A 12 6.60 6.29 -12.55
N THR A 13 5.48 6.27 -11.83
CA THR A 13 4.68 7.47 -11.60
C THR A 13 5.37 8.44 -10.63
N GLN A 14 5.10 9.72 -10.82
CA GLN A 14 5.66 10.78 -9.98
C GLN A 14 4.54 11.47 -9.20
N PRO A 15 4.78 11.89 -7.97
CA PRO A 15 3.79 12.69 -7.24
C PRO A 15 3.60 14.04 -7.92
N THR A 16 2.35 14.51 -7.94
CA THR A 16 2.02 15.85 -8.42
C THR A 16 2.56 16.92 -7.48
N PRO A 17 2.64 18.19 -7.92
CA PRO A 17 3.01 19.30 -7.02
C PRO A 17 2.11 19.38 -5.78
N GLU A 18 0.80 19.12 -5.94
CA GLU A 18 -0.17 19.11 -4.84
C GLU A 18 0.11 17.96 -3.86
N MET A 19 0.45 16.78 -4.36
CA MET A 19 0.85 15.64 -3.52
C MET A 19 2.12 15.97 -2.72
N ARG A 20 3.10 16.60 -3.36
CA ARG A 20 4.35 17.02 -2.68
C ARG A 20 4.08 18.03 -1.58
N ALA A 21 3.21 19.01 -1.84
CA ALA A 21 2.81 20.00 -0.84
C ALA A 21 2.08 19.35 0.33
N ALA A 22 1.17 18.42 0.05
CA ALA A 22 0.44 17.68 1.08
C ALA A 22 1.37 16.85 1.96
N MET A 23 2.37 16.17 1.38
CA MET A 23 3.39 15.44 2.13
C MET A 23 4.20 16.36 3.05
N ALA A 24 4.62 17.52 2.54
CA ALA A 24 5.42 18.47 3.31
C ALA A 24 4.63 19.11 4.47
N ALA A 25 3.33 19.28 4.32
CA ALA A 25 2.46 19.92 5.30
C ALA A 25 1.73 18.93 6.24
N ALA A 26 1.91 17.62 6.02
CA ALA A 26 1.17 16.62 6.79
C ALA A 26 1.55 16.65 8.27
N ASP A 27 0.55 16.62 9.14
CA ASP A 27 0.74 16.38 10.56
C ASP A 27 1.18 14.92 10.76
N VAL A 28 2.17 14.73 11.60
CA VAL A 28 2.71 13.39 11.89
C VAL A 28 2.65 13.11 13.38
N GLY A 29 2.61 11.84 13.73
CA GLY A 29 2.64 11.36 15.09
C GLY A 29 3.21 9.94 15.13
N ASP A 30 3.23 9.34 16.32
CA ASP A 30 3.76 8.00 16.50
C ASP A 30 2.74 6.95 16.06
N ASP A 31 3.05 6.28 14.95
CA ASP A 31 2.15 5.26 14.39
C ASP A 31 2.11 3.98 15.26
N VAL A 32 3.17 3.69 16.01
CA VAL A 32 3.19 2.54 16.92
C VAL A 32 2.12 2.65 18.00
N TYR A 33 1.88 3.87 18.49
CA TYR A 33 0.81 4.15 19.44
C TYR A 33 -0.51 4.56 18.79
N GLY A 34 -0.59 4.53 17.46
CA GLY A 34 -1.80 4.95 16.75
C GLY A 34 -2.08 6.45 16.84
N GLU A 35 -1.05 7.27 16.97
CA GLU A 35 -1.17 8.71 17.21
C GLU A 35 -0.85 9.56 15.97
N ASP A 36 -0.52 8.95 14.82
CA ASP A 36 -0.32 9.69 13.58
C ASP A 36 -1.68 10.04 12.96
N PRO A 37 -2.08 11.33 12.94
CA PRO A 37 -3.41 11.72 12.48
C PRO A 37 -3.58 11.54 10.97
N THR A 38 -2.51 11.68 10.21
CA THR A 38 -2.54 11.54 8.75
C THR A 38 -2.69 10.09 8.34
N VAL A 39 -1.96 9.17 8.98
CA VAL A 39 -2.11 7.72 8.76
C VAL A 39 -3.52 7.28 9.15
N ASN A 40 -3.99 7.68 10.31
CA ASN A 40 -5.33 7.32 10.78
C ASN A 40 -6.43 7.80 9.82
N ARG A 41 -6.30 9.02 9.31
CA ARG A 41 -7.23 9.57 8.32
C ARG A 41 -7.18 8.81 7.00
N LEU A 42 -5.98 8.48 6.51
CA LEU A 42 -5.79 7.73 5.28
C LEU A 42 -6.50 6.36 5.37
N GLN A 43 -6.30 5.64 6.46
CA GLN A 43 -6.92 4.33 6.67
C GLN A 43 -8.45 4.42 6.63
N LYS A 44 -9.03 5.41 7.29
CA LYS A 44 -10.49 5.62 7.29
C LYS A 44 -11.03 5.97 5.90
N ILE A 45 -10.36 6.86 5.18
CA ILE A 45 -10.80 7.28 3.83
C ILE A 45 -10.71 6.08 2.87
N ALA A 46 -9.61 5.35 2.90
CA ALA A 46 -9.43 4.19 2.02
C ALA A 46 -10.46 3.10 2.30
N ALA A 47 -10.70 2.78 3.56
CA ALA A 47 -11.73 1.82 3.95
C ALA A 47 -13.12 2.24 3.45
N ALA A 48 -13.48 3.51 3.63
CA ALA A 48 -14.76 4.04 3.19
C ALA A 48 -14.91 3.98 1.66
N GLN A 49 -13.88 4.35 0.91
CA GLN A 49 -13.91 4.28 -0.55
C GLN A 49 -14.07 2.84 -1.07
N MET A 50 -13.51 1.88 -0.39
CA MET A 50 -13.61 0.46 -0.76
C MET A 50 -14.82 -0.24 -0.15
N GLY A 51 -15.64 0.45 0.62
CA GLY A 51 -16.80 -0.13 1.30
C GLY A 51 -16.41 -1.18 2.33
N LYS A 52 -15.27 -1.00 2.99
CA LYS A 52 -14.75 -1.92 4.00
C LYS A 52 -14.81 -1.29 5.40
N GLU A 53 -14.74 -2.14 6.41
CA GLU A 53 -14.86 -1.72 7.81
C GLU A 53 -13.64 -0.97 8.30
N ASP A 54 -12.45 -1.39 7.82
CA ASP A 54 -11.19 -0.82 8.26
C ASP A 54 -10.13 -0.91 7.16
N GLY A 55 -9.00 -0.24 7.37
CA GLY A 55 -7.85 -0.23 6.49
C GLY A 55 -6.56 -0.20 7.29
N LEU A 56 -5.52 -0.80 6.74
CA LEU A 56 -4.20 -0.82 7.34
C LEU A 56 -3.19 -0.22 6.36
N PHE A 57 -2.57 0.89 6.76
CA PHE A 57 -1.43 1.44 6.02
C PHE A 57 -0.19 0.59 6.23
N VAL A 58 0.52 0.30 5.14
CA VAL A 58 1.81 -0.41 5.16
C VAL A 58 2.82 0.35 4.32
N PRO A 59 4.12 0.29 4.66
CA PRO A 59 5.16 1.05 3.95
C PRO A 59 5.52 0.47 2.58
N SER A 60 5.07 -0.75 2.26
CA SER A 60 5.34 -1.37 0.96
C SER A 60 4.25 -2.35 0.56
N GLY A 61 4.10 -2.57 -0.75
CA GLY A 61 3.20 -3.59 -1.29
C GLY A 61 3.61 -5.01 -0.87
N THR A 62 4.90 -5.28 -0.78
CA THR A 62 5.43 -6.57 -0.31
C THR A 62 4.96 -6.88 1.11
N MET A 63 5.04 -5.91 2.02
CA MET A 63 4.50 -6.07 3.37
C MET A 63 2.98 -6.28 3.36
N GLY A 64 2.26 -5.54 2.52
CA GLY A 64 0.82 -5.69 2.37
C GLY A 64 0.43 -7.08 1.92
N ASN A 65 1.10 -7.62 0.91
CA ASN A 65 0.85 -8.97 0.40
C ASN A 65 1.18 -10.03 1.46
N LEU A 66 2.28 -9.89 2.17
CA LEU A 66 2.65 -10.81 3.24
C LEU A 66 1.60 -10.83 4.35
N ILE A 67 1.16 -9.66 4.80
CA ILE A 67 0.11 -9.55 5.82
C ILE A 67 -1.18 -10.19 5.35
N ALA A 68 -1.58 -9.96 4.08
CA ALA A 68 -2.80 -10.54 3.53
C ALA A 68 -2.76 -12.07 3.52
N VAL A 69 -1.63 -12.66 3.15
CA VAL A 69 -1.44 -14.11 3.18
C VAL A 69 -1.46 -14.64 4.61
N LEU A 70 -0.71 -14.00 5.52
CA LEU A 70 -0.64 -14.44 6.92
C LEU A 70 -1.97 -14.32 7.64
N ALA A 71 -2.81 -13.35 7.28
CA ALA A 71 -4.12 -13.16 7.89
C ALA A 71 -5.14 -14.25 7.47
N GLN A 72 -4.95 -14.85 6.30
CA GLN A 72 -5.91 -15.81 5.73
C GLN A 72 -5.40 -17.24 5.70
N CYS A 73 -4.12 -17.45 5.92
CA CYS A 73 -3.49 -18.77 5.80
C CYS A 73 -2.75 -19.13 7.09
N SER A 74 -2.69 -20.43 7.34
CA SER A 74 -1.84 -21.01 8.37
C SER A 74 -0.60 -21.65 7.75
N ARG A 75 0.38 -21.98 8.58
CA ARG A 75 1.58 -22.66 8.13
C ARG A 75 1.22 -23.99 7.47
N GLY A 76 1.73 -24.23 6.27
CA GLY A 76 1.44 -25.44 5.48
C GLY A 76 0.29 -25.30 4.50
N ASP A 77 -0.46 -24.21 4.55
CA ASP A 77 -1.51 -23.94 3.55
C ASP A 77 -0.91 -23.63 2.19
N GLU A 78 -1.66 -23.97 1.14
CA GLU A 78 -1.28 -23.69 -0.24
C GLU A 78 -1.95 -22.41 -0.72
N VAL A 79 -1.23 -21.62 -1.52
CA VAL A 79 -1.73 -20.39 -2.15
C VAL A 79 -1.59 -20.54 -3.66
N ILE A 80 -2.69 -20.35 -4.37
CA ILE A 80 -2.70 -20.36 -5.84
C ILE A 80 -2.38 -18.95 -6.33
N MET A 81 -1.34 -18.83 -7.16
CA MET A 81 -0.92 -17.54 -7.73
C MET A 81 -0.37 -17.73 -9.13
N GLY A 82 -0.32 -16.65 -9.90
CA GLY A 82 0.31 -16.65 -11.22
C GLY A 82 1.83 -16.82 -11.12
N ASP A 83 2.43 -17.57 -12.03
CA ASP A 83 3.87 -17.80 -12.08
C ASP A 83 4.71 -16.57 -12.45
N LEU A 84 4.08 -15.53 -13.01
CA LEU A 84 4.68 -14.23 -13.29
C LEU A 84 4.28 -13.16 -12.29
N GLY A 85 3.51 -13.52 -11.25
CA GLY A 85 3.11 -12.59 -10.20
C GLY A 85 4.28 -12.10 -9.37
N HIS A 86 4.22 -10.86 -8.90
CA HIS A 86 5.27 -10.25 -8.10
C HIS A 86 5.56 -11.04 -6.82
N THR A 87 4.52 -11.51 -6.14
CA THR A 87 4.63 -12.32 -4.92
C THR A 87 5.45 -13.57 -5.16
N PHE A 88 5.23 -14.26 -6.27
CA PHE A 88 5.97 -15.47 -6.62
C PHE A 88 7.42 -15.19 -7.01
N LEU A 89 7.65 -14.15 -7.83
CA LEU A 89 8.97 -13.87 -8.40
C LEU A 89 9.91 -13.11 -7.47
N PHE A 90 9.38 -12.20 -6.63
CA PHE A 90 10.19 -11.19 -5.95
C PHE A 90 10.03 -11.11 -4.43
N GLU A 91 9.03 -11.76 -3.87
CA GLU A 91 8.73 -11.63 -2.43
C GLU A 91 9.13 -12.87 -1.62
N GLY A 92 9.64 -13.90 -2.24
CA GLY A 92 10.07 -15.14 -1.58
C GLY A 92 8.91 -16.06 -1.32
#